data_16c3b1f5c44575424fcf86191b8f3a8e
#
_entry.id   16c3b1f5c44575424fcf86191b8f3a8e
#
_cell.length_a   1.000
_cell.length_b   1.000
_cell.length_c   1.000
_cell.angle_alpha   90.00
_cell.angle_beta   90.00
_cell.angle_gamma   90.00
#
_symmetry.space_group_name_H-M   'P 1'
#
loop_
_entity.id
_entity.type
_entity.pdbx_description
1 polymer ?
#
loop_
_entity_poly.entity_id
_entity_poly.type
_entity_poly.pdbx_seq_one_letter_code
_entity_poly.pdbx_strand_id
1 'polypeptide(L)'
;MKEAYHKLRVFFPGKKFNLLILNVVGLFTVSLFEMLGVAAVLPIVNLAMGAPIEGYLKQVAELFGNPDRTTLIIIFGVVLVLAFILKGAFSLIIKRWSLGFVATQQSTTSVNLLNRYMREPYLAHRKRGTANILVSINDYAHQAYAAFVNGVLNFIGELLSIAVLMVMLLVIMPIPALLAFSYFGLVSYGLQHILRKKNREQGVIVVEATRGATNATIDAVDGFREIRMHNVTDRYLYRYQTKRMDSVNASMRSTFLQDFPKYSLEIIFIIGIAGLLAFMSITSGTQSAPYLLLFCGACIRILPSYVRMVASLGNVRAGEKASNELLREISELDEQGRKLQMPPAPVAPKNPEYINKTIAPVRIQLENLTFSYPDSDSPVLKNINLDIPMGTSVAFVGGSGSGKTTLIDLILGLFAPSSGRVLRNGEPVQDDLPGWFQSIGYVPQDVFIADSTVREAVAFGLEPHESDEERVRYCLEIAELTEVVESLDEGIMTMIGHNAVRLSGGQRQRLGIARALYRNPSVLIMDEATSALDNETEHKITKAIEKISKDITVIIVAHRLSTVRHVDQLVYLSHGEIVSCGTFTEVQQQNEEFANLVRLGQLPE
;
A
#
# COMPACT_ATOMS: atom_id res chain seq x y z
N MET A 1 21.47 5.34 -14.34
CA MET A 1 20.75 6.62 -14.56
C MET A 1 19.48 6.44 -15.38
N LYS A 2 19.49 5.76 -16.55
CA LYS A 2 18.25 5.51 -17.33
C LYS A 2 17.15 4.78 -16.54
N GLU A 3 17.51 3.78 -15.78
CA GLU A 3 16.60 3.02 -14.92
C GLU A 3 16.00 3.88 -13.79
N ALA A 4 16.83 4.68 -13.11
CA ALA A 4 16.35 5.60 -12.07
C ALA A 4 15.38 6.66 -12.65
N TYR A 5 15.68 7.18 -13.82
CA TYR A 5 14.78 8.11 -14.53
C TYR A 5 13.43 7.46 -14.85
N HIS A 6 13.44 6.22 -15.35
CA HIS A 6 12.21 5.49 -15.63
C HIS A 6 11.36 5.30 -14.36
N LYS A 7 11.98 4.86 -13.25
CA LYS A 7 11.31 4.69 -11.96
C LYS A 7 10.70 6.00 -11.46
N LEU A 8 11.48 7.10 -11.51
CA LEU A 8 10.99 8.42 -11.12
C LEU A 8 9.78 8.87 -11.96
N ARG A 9 9.77 8.59 -13.26
CA ARG A 9 8.65 8.93 -14.13
C ARG A 9 7.37 8.16 -13.80
N VAL A 10 7.49 6.92 -13.35
CA VAL A 10 6.35 6.12 -12.87
C VAL A 10 5.87 6.62 -11.50
N PHE A 11 6.79 6.91 -10.58
CA PHE A 11 6.44 7.39 -9.24
C PHE A 11 5.87 8.83 -9.24
N PHE A 12 6.23 9.64 -10.23
CA PHE A 12 5.76 11.02 -10.39
C PHE A 12 5.11 11.23 -11.77
N PRO A 13 3.90 10.74 -12.01
CA PRO A 13 3.27 10.83 -13.32
C PRO A 13 2.82 12.26 -13.67
N GLY A 14 2.89 12.61 -14.96
CA GLY A 14 2.34 13.84 -15.51
C GLY A 14 2.95 15.12 -14.94
N LYS A 15 2.12 16.05 -14.48
CA LYS A 15 2.55 17.37 -13.93
C LYS A 15 3.44 17.24 -12.70
N LYS A 16 3.36 16.13 -11.95
CA LYS A 16 4.19 15.89 -10.76
C LYS A 16 5.67 15.70 -11.12
N PHE A 17 5.97 15.19 -12.31
CA PHE A 17 7.34 15.11 -12.81
C PHE A 17 7.96 16.50 -13.05
N ASN A 18 7.18 17.46 -13.52
CA ASN A 18 7.65 18.84 -13.68
C ASN A 18 7.96 19.51 -12.32
N LEU A 19 7.19 19.18 -11.27
CA LEU A 19 7.50 19.63 -9.92
C LEU A 19 8.79 18.99 -9.38
N LEU A 20 9.08 17.75 -9.75
CA LEU A 20 10.35 17.09 -9.44
C LEU A 20 11.52 17.83 -10.11
N ILE A 21 11.38 18.23 -11.38
CA ILE A 21 12.38 19.04 -12.08
C ILE A 21 12.56 20.40 -11.39
N LEU A 22 11.48 21.04 -11.00
CA LEU A 22 11.53 22.30 -10.24
C LEU A 22 12.30 22.15 -8.90
N ASN A 23 12.14 20.99 -8.25
CA ASN A 23 12.92 20.65 -7.05
C ASN A 23 14.43 20.62 -7.35
N VAL A 24 14.82 19.98 -8.44
CA VAL A 24 16.23 19.93 -8.88
C VAL A 24 16.76 21.33 -9.20
N VAL A 25 15.96 22.21 -9.83
CA VAL A 25 16.32 23.61 -10.08
C VAL A 25 16.51 24.36 -8.75
N GLY A 26 15.64 24.13 -7.77
CA GLY A 26 15.81 24.68 -6.41
C GLY A 26 17.12 24.24 -5.74
N LEU A 27 17.48 22.96 -5.84
CA LEU A 27 18.75 22.43 -5.35
C LEU A 27 19.95 23.07 -6.06
N PHE A 28 19.87 23.28 -7.37
CA PHE A 28 20.91 23.97 -8.14
C PHE A 28 21.09 25.42 -7.66
N THR A 29 19.99 26.15 -7.41
CA THR A 29 20.03 27.52 -6.88
C THR A 29 20.70 27.57 -5.49
N VAL A 30 20.42 26.59 -4.61
CA VAL A 30 21.13 26.45 -3.32
C VAL A 30 22.64 26.28 -3.55
N SER A 31 23.04 25.47 -4.52
CA SER A 31 24.47 25.25 -4.83
C SER A 31 25.17 26.50 -5.34
N LEU A 32 24.47 27.36 -6.08
CA LEU A 32 25.02 28.67 -6.51
C LEU A 32 25.25 29.61 -5.32
N PHE A 33 24.32 29.66 -4.37
CA PHE A 33 24.54 30.43 -3.13
C PHE A 33 25.71 29.88 -2.30
N GLU A 34 25.94 28.57 -2.33
CA GLU A 34 27.10 27.96 -1.67
C GLU A 34 28.43 28.42 -2.30
N MET A 35 28.48 28.43 -3.62
CA MET A 35 29.64 28.93 -4.36
C MET A 35 29.93 30.39 -4.04
N LEU A 36 28.91 31.26 -4.08
CA LEU A 36 29.05 32.68 -3.76
C LEU A 36 29.61 32.91 -2.34
N GLY A 37 29.11 32.12 -1.36
CA GLY A 37 29.62 32.18 0.00
C GLY A 37 31.09 31.82 0.14
N VAL A 38 31.56 30.80 -0.59
CA VAL A 38 32.98 30.40 -0.60
C VAL A 38 33.84 31.44 -1.35
N ALA A 39 33.35 31.91 -2.50
CA ALA A 39 34.05 32.90 -3.32
C ALA A 39 34.27 34.23 -2.58
N ALA A 40 33.31 34.66 -1.74
CA ALA A 40 33.40 35.91 -0.96
C ALA A 40 34.50 35.89 0.12
N VAL A 41 35.06 34.74 0.46
CA VAL A 41 36.17 34.64 1.40
C VAL A 41 37.48 35.19 0.79
N LEU A 42 37.70 35.02 -0.50
CA LEU A 42 38.95 35.43 -1.18
C LEU A 42 39.21 36.95 -1.09
N PRO A 43 38.25 37.85 -1.38
CA PRO A 43 38.41 39.29 -1.20
C PRO A 43 38.82 39.69 0.23
N ILE A 44 38.17 39.06 1.23
CA ILE A 44 38.44 39.35 2.65
C ILE A 44 39.88 38.94 3.01
N VAL A 45 40.31 37.75 2.60
CA VAL A 45 41.65 37.24 2.85
C VAL A 45 42.69 38.14 2.16
N ASN A 46 42.51 38.46 0.89
CA ASN A 46 43.41 39.31 0.13
C ASN A 46 43.57 40.69 0.80
N LEU A 47 42.46 41.34 1.20
CA LEU A 47 42.50 42.61 1.91
C LEU A 47 43.20 42.50 3.27
N ALA A 48 42.93 41.44 4.05
CA ALA A 48 43.55 41.21 5.36
C ALA A 48 45.06 40.99 5.25
N MET A 49 45.53 40.34 4.19
CA MET A 49 46.94 40.08 3.93
C MET A 49 47.68 41.27 3.28
N GLY A 50 47.06 42.40 3.10
CA GLY A 50 47.71 43.58 2.60
C GLY A 50 47.80 43.70 1.09
N ALA A 51 47.10 42.85 0.32
CA ALA A 51 47.10 42.94 -1.14
C ALA A 51 46.60 44.29 -1.67
N PRO A 52 47.10 44.80 -2.81
CA PRO A 52 46.69 46.06 -3.40
C PRO A 52 45.20 46.01 -3.82
N ILE A 53 44.49 47.14 -3.69
CA ILE A 53 43.10 47.26 -4.12
C ILE A 53 43.06 47.50 -5.63
N GLU A 54 43.11 46.41 -6.43
CA GLU A 54 43.13 46.46 -7.88
C GLU A 54 42.01 45.56 -8.48
N GLY A 55 41.77 45.70 -9.80
CA GLY A 55 40.78 44.93 -10.52
C GLY A 55 39.37 45.06 -9.98
N TYR A 56 38.69 43.91 -9.70
CA TYR A 56 37.31 43.91 -9.18
C TYR A 56 37.17 44.53 -7.78
N LEU A 57 38.21 44.45 -6.92
CA LEU A 57 38.21 45.07 -5.61
C LEU A 57 38.13 46.61 -5.71
N LYS A 58 38.79 47.20 -6.71
CA LYS A 58 38.72 48.64 -7.00
C LYS A 58 37.32 49.04 -7.45
N GLN A 59 36.70 48.29 -8.35
CA GLN A 59 35.33 48.56 -8.81
C GLN A 59 34.32 48.56 -7.63
N VAL A 60 34.45 47.56 -6.71
CA VAL A 60 33.60 47.48 -5.53
C VAL A 60 33.93 48.63 -4.56
N ALA A 61 35.19 48.99 -4.36
CA ALA A 61 35.58 50.14 -3.51
C ALA A 61 35.02 51.46 -4.03
N GLU A 62 35.06 51.69 -5.35
CA GLU A 62 34.46 52.87 -6.00
C GLU A 62 32.94 52.95 -5.79
N LEU A 63 32.22 51.83 -5.79
CA LEU A 63 30.78 51.75 -5.55
C LEU A 63 30.37 52.17 -4.13
N PHE A 64 31.28 52.00 -3.15
CA PHE A 64 31.10 52.39 -1.76
C PHE A 64 31.85 53.69 -1.37
N GLY A 65 32.34 54.49 -2.36
CA GLY A 65 33.00 55.76 -2.12
C GLY A 65 34.47 55.67 -1.69
N ASN A 66 35.18 54.64 -2.13
CA ASN A 66 36.59 54.36 -1.83
C ASN A 66 36.93 54.36 -0.32
N PRO A 67 36.24 53.54 0.49
CA PRO A 67 36.51 53.45 1.91
C PRO A 67 37.92 52.90 2.16
N ASP A 68 38.40 53.12 3.39
CA ASP A 68 39.67 52.51 3.82
C ASP A 68 39.62 50.99 3.86
N ARG A 69 40.77 50.34 3.88
CA ARG A 69 40.89 48.89 3.84
C ARG A 69 40.09 48.17 4.94
N THR A 70 40.09 48.71 6.14
CA THR A 70 39.38 48.17 7.30
C THR A 70 37.86 48.20 7.07
N THR A 71 37.36 49.30 6.57
CA THR A 71 35.94 49.45 6.23
C THR A 71 35.51 48.49 5.09
N LEU A 72 36.38 48.29 4.07
CA LEU A 72 36.10 47.30 3.01
C LEU A 72 36.02 45.88 3.59
N ILE A 73 36.90 45.47 4.48
CA ILE A 73 36.85 44.15 5.13
C ILE A 73 35.52 43.99 5.90
N ILE A 74 35.07 45.03 6.62
CA ILE A 74 33.81 45.02 7.35
C ILE A 74 32.63 44.90 6.37
N ILE A 75 32.62 45.66 5.27
CA ILE A 75 31.56 45.59 4.24
C ILE A 75 31.49 44.19 3.66
N PHE A 76 32.61 43.60 3.22
CA PHE A 76 32.61 42.22 2.70
C PHE A 76 32.21 41.22 3.77
N GLY A 77 32.59 41.40 5.03
CA GLY A 77 32.17 40.58 6.16
C GLY A 77 30.66 40.59 6.37
N VAL A 78 30.05 41.78 6.36
CA VAL A 78 28.60 41.96 6.48
C VAL A 78 27.85 41.29 5.30
N VAL A 79 28.33 41.56 4.07
CA VAL A 79 27.77 40.94 2.85
C VAL A 79 27.85 39.41 2.93
N LEU A 80 28.96 38.86 3.39
CA LEU A 80 29.17 37.43 3.58
C LEU A 80 28.14 36.85 4.57
N VAL A 81 27.99 37.50 5.74
CA VAL A 81 27.02 37.07 6.77
C VAL A 81 25.58 37.07 6.22
N LEU A 82 25.20 38.18 5.55
CA LEU A 82 23.86 38.29 4.93
C LEU A 82 23.63 37.20 3.86
N ALA A 83 24.65 36.96 3.01
CA ALA A 83 24.57 35.92 2.00
C ALA A 83 24.38 34.51 2.61
N PHE A 84 25.07 34.22 3.72
CA PHE A 84 24.89 32.96 4.44
C PHE A 84 23.52 32.82 5.12
N ILE A 85 22.98 33.90 5.66
CA ILE A 85 21.64 33.94 6.24
C ILE A 85 20.59 33.68 5.15
N LEU A 86 20.67 34.40 4.02
CA LEU A 86 19.75 34.20 2.88
C LEU A 86 19.85 32.80 2.31
N LYS A 87 21.07 32.28 2.11
CA LYS A 87 21.30 30.89 1.71
C LYS A 87 20.64 29.92 2.67
N GLY A 88 20.86 30.11 3.99
CA GLY A 88 20.29 29.24 5.01
C GLY A 88 18.77 29.20 4.96
N ALA A 89 18.13 30.39 4.91
CA ALA A 89 16.69 30.52 4.79
C ALA A 89 16.13 29.83 3.51
N PHE A 90 16.75 30.10 2.36
CA PHE A 90 16.35 29.49 1.09
C PHE A 90 16.52 27.96 1.09
N SER A 91 17.64 27.48 1.64
CA SER A 91 17.89 26.03 1.76
C SER A 91 16.84 25.34 2.63
N LEU A 92 16.43 25.97 3.73
CA LEU A 92 15.37 25.45 4.60
C LEU A 92 14.01 25.38 3.88
N ILE A 93 13.67 26.43 3.13
CA ILE A 93 12.43 26.47 2.34
C ILE A 93 12.41 25.34 1.30
N ILE A 94 13.47 25.21 0.51
CA ILE A 94 13.58 24.15 -0.51
C ILE A 94 13.55 22.77 0.15
N LYS A 95 14.25 22.57 1.26
CA LYS A 95 14.27 21.29 1.97
C LYS A 95 12.90 20.92 2.52
N ARG A 96 12.20 21.89 3.16
CA ARG A 96 10.82 21.67 3.65
C ARG A 96 9.87 21.29 2.51
N TRP A 97 9.94 22.05 1.40
CA TRP A 97 9.11 21.79 0.23
C TRP A 97 9.40 20.41 -0.38
N SER A 98 10.68 20.06 -0.56
CA SER A 98 11.11 18.77 -1.09
C SER A 98 10.62 17.60 -0.26
N LEU A 99 10.80 17.66 1.07
CA LEU A 99 10.34 16.62 1.99
C LEU A 99 8.82 16.46 1.96
N GLY A 100 8.08 17.58 1.99
CA GLY A 100 6.62 17.57 1.92
C GLY A 100 6.11 17.00 0.59
N PHE A 101 6.74 17.39 -0.52
CA PHE A 101 6.39 16.88 -1.86
C PHE A 101 6.58 15.35 -1.97
N VAL A 102 7.73 14.85 -1.51
CA VAL A 102 8.02 13.39 -1.55
C VAL A 102 7.09 12.62 -0.60
N ALA A 103 6.85 13.11 0.61
CA ALA A 103 5.95 12.48 1.58
C ALA A 103 4.49 12.42 1.08
N THR A 104 4.00 13.52 0.50
CA THR A 104 2.65 13.55 -0.10
C THR A 104 2.54 12.56 -1.26
N GLN A 105 3.58 12.43 -2.08
CA GLN A 105 3.57 11.49 -3.19
C GLN A 105 3.65 10.05 -2.71
N GLN A 106 4.41 9.75 -1.66
CA GLN A 106 4.42 8.45 -1.00
C GLN A 106 3.01 8.08 -0.52
N SER A 107 2.36 8.96 0.24
CA SER A 107 0.98 8.75 0.72
C SER A 107 0.01 8.51 -0.44
N THR A 108 0.07 9.34 -1.48
CA THR A 108 -0.77 9.17 -2.68
C THR A 108 -0.55 7.80 -3.34
N THR A 109 0.70 7.31 -3.39
CA THR A 109 1.01 6.00 -3.96
C THR A 109 0.44 4.87 -3.10
N SER A 110 0.57 4.95 -1.77
CA SER A 110 -0.02 3.97 -0.84
C SER A 110 -1.55 3.90 -0.97
N VAL A 111 -2.22 5.06 -1.03
CA VAL A 111 -3.68 5.14 -1.24
C VAL A 111 -4.08 4.55 -2.59
N ASN A 112 -3.34 4.89 -3.66
CA ASN A 112 -3.61 4.35 -4.99
C ASN A 112 -3.40 2.82 -5.06
N LEU A 113 -2.40 2.29 -4.36
CA LEU A 113 -2.19 0.84 -4.27
C LEU A 113 -3.35 0.16 -3.56
N LEU A 114 -3.76 0.66 -2.39
CA LEU A 114 -4.92 0.12 -1.68
C LEU A 114 -6.16 0.16 -2.56
N ASN A 115 -6.43 1.29 -3.22
CA ASN A 115 -7.55 1.43 -4.13
C ASN A 115 -7.53 0.39 -5.27
N ARG A 116 -6.36 0.07 -5.81
CA ARG A 116 -6.19 -0.96 -6.84
C ARG A 116 -6.39 -2.37 -6.30
N TYR A 117 -5.85 -2.69 -5.11
CA TYR A 117 -6.09 -3.96 -4.45
C TYR A 117 -7.57 -4.20 -4.13
N MET A 118 -8.29 -3.15 -3.71
CA MET A 118 -9.73 -3.23 -3.45
C MET A 118 -10.59 -3.40 -4.71
N ARG A 119 -10.00 -3.23 -5.90
CA ARG A 119 -10.67 -3.42 -7.20
C ARG A 119 -10.13 -4.59 -8.00
N GLU A 120 -9.16 -5.29 -7.46
CA GLU A 120 -8.63 -6.50 -8.06
C GLU A 120 -9.72 -7.59 -8.06
N PRO A 121 -9.75 -8.50 -9.07
CA PRO A 121 -10.63 -9.66 -9.03
C PRO A 121 -10.46 -10.43 -7.73
N TYR A 122 -11.58 -10.83 -7.14
CA TYR A 122 -11.59 -11.52 -5.84
C TYR A 122 -10.62 -12.71 -5.76
N LEU A 123 -10.52 -13.49 -6.84
CA LEU A 123 -9.58 -14.62 -6.93
C LEU A 123 -8.10 -14.19 -6.86
N ALA A 124 -7.74 -13.09 -7.50
CA ALA A 124 -6.38 -12.55 -7.45
C ALA A 124 -6.06 -11.99 -6.04
N HIS A 125 -7.02 -11.28 -5.44
CA HIS A 125 -6.91 -10.76 -4.07
C HIS A 125 -6.69 -11.91 -3.06
N ARG A 126 -7.46 -12.99 -3.15
CA ARG A 126 -7.35 -14.17 -2.27
C ARG A 126 -5.97 -14.83 -2.34
N LYS A 127 -5.33 -14.85 -3.52
CA LYS A 127 -3.98 -15.43 -3.72
C LYS A 127 -2.86 -14.57 -3.13
N ARG A 128 -3.03 -13.25 -3.04
CA ARG A 128 -1.96 -12.35 -2.57
C ARG A 128 -1.64 -12.51 -1.10
N GLY A 129 -2.65 -12.72 -0.27
CA GLY A 129 -2.52 -12.77 1.18
C GLY A 129 -2.32 -11.40 1.83
N THR A 130 -2.93 -11.21 2.99
CA THR A 130 -2.97 -9.93 3.74
C THR A 130 -1.58 -9.36 4.02
N ALA A 131 -0.62 -10.21 4.41
CA ALA A 131 0.74 -9.78 4.72
C ALA A 131 1.45 -9.11 3.53
N ASN A 132 1.27 -9.65 2.31
CA ASN A 132 1.89 -9.09 1.12
C ASN A 132 1.32 -7.71 0.79
N ILE A 133 0.00 -7.54 0.94
CA ILE A 133 -0.68 -6.26 0.73
C ILE A 133 -0.18 -5.22 1.73
N LEU A 134 -0.13 -5.55 3.02
CA LEU A 134 0.36 -4.66 4.07
C LEU A 134 1.82 -4.25 3.85
N VAL A 135 2.70 -5.19 3.53
CA VAL A 135 4.11 -4.92 3.24
C VAL A 135 4.26 -4.03 2.00
N SER A 136 3.47 -4.25 0.96
CA SER A 136 3.54 -3.43 -0.26
C SER A 136 3.10 -1.99 -0.03
N ILE A 137 2.01 -1.77 0.71
CA ILE A 137 1.45 -0.44 0.98
C ILE A 137 2.33 0.34 1.95
N ASN A 138 2.82 -0.30 3.02
CA ASN A 138 3.53 0.38 4.09
C ASN A 138 5.05 0.36 3.88
N ASP A 139 5.64 -0.83 3.72
CA ASP A 139 7.10 -0.97 3.73
C ASP A 139 7.73 -0.67 2.38
N TYR A 140 7.22 -1.25 1.27
CA TYR A 140 7.81 -1.02 -0.05
C TYR A 140 7.60 0.43 -0.50
N ALA A 141 6.40 1.00 -0.29
CA ALA A 141 6.16 2.40 -0.59
C ALA A 141 7.07 3.30 0.25
N HIS A 142 7.18 3.07 1.56
CA HIS A 142 8.06 3.86 2.42
C HIS A 142 9.53 3.77 1.96
N GLN A 143 10.08 2.58 1.77
CA GLN A 143 11.48 2.41 1.37
C GLN A 143 11.78 2.95 -0.03
N ALA A 144 10.84 2.81 -0.99
CA ALA A 144 10.98 3.36 -2.33
C ALA A 144 11.07 4.90 -2.30
N TYR A 145 10.28 5.57 -1.48
CA TYR A 145 10.33 7.03 -1.40
C TYR A 145 11.40 7.54 -0.43
N ALA A 146 11.54 6.97 0.77
CA ALA A 146 12.50 7.42 1.76
C ALA A 146 13.96 7.09 1.39
N ALA A 147 14.24 5.89 0.88
CA ALA A 147 15.60 5.51 0.51
C ALA A 147 15.91 5.83 -0.96
N PHE A 148 15.11 5.32 -1.91
CA PHE A 148 15.44 5.46 -3.33
C PHE A 148 15.19 6.88 -3.85
N VAL A 149 13.97 7.43 -3.72
CA VAL A 149 13.63 8.76 -4.29
C VAL A 149 14.42 9.86 -3.60
N ASN A 150 14.39 9.95 -2.27
CA ASN A 150 15.18 10.93 -1.52
C ASN A 150 16.68 10.73 -1.72
N GLY A 151 17.14 9.47 -1.85
CA GLY A 151 18.52 9.17 -2.20
C GLY A 151 18.93 9.77 -3.55
N VAL A 152 18.10 9.63 -4.59
CA VAL A 152 18.36 10.20 -5.92
C VAL A 152 18.36 11.74 -5.86
N LEU A 153 17.39 12.36 -5.19
CA LEU A 153 17.32 13.82 -5.07
C LEU A 153 18.52 14.40 -4.30
N ASN A 154 18.87 13.79 -3.17
CA ASN A 154 20.06 14.20 -2.41
C ASN A 154 21.34 13.99 -3.22
N PHE A 155 21.47 12.87 -3.93
CA PHE A 155 22.61 12.61 -4.81
C PHE A 155 22.77 13.70 -5.88
N ILE A 156 21.66 14.06 -6.55
CA ILE A 156 21.67 15.12 -7.57
C ILE A 156 22.04 16.48 -6.93
N GLY A 157 21.47 16.82 -5.78
CA GLY A 157 21.76 18.08 -5.09
C GLY A 157 23.23 18.20 -4.69
N GLU A 158 23.82 17.15 -4.08
CA GLU A 158 25.22 17.16 -3.69
C GLU A 158 26.16 17.12 -4.90
N LEU A 159 25.79 16.42 -5.96
CA LEU A 159 26.55 16.40 -7.22
C LEU A 159 26.59 17.81 -7.84
N LEU A 160 25.47 18.53 -7.87
CA LEU A 160 25.39 19.91 -8.35
C LEU A 160 26.25 20.85 -7.50
N SER A 161 26.19 20.70 -6.16
CA SER A 161 26.99 21.49 -5.24
C SER A 161 28.51 21.30 -5.47
N ILE A 162 28.93 20.05 -5.60
CA ILE A 162 30.34 19.72 -5.90
C ILE A 162 30.74 20.24 -7.28
N ALA A 163 29.89 20.08 -8.30
CA ALA A 163 30.19 20.52 -9.66
C ALA A 163 30.37 22.05 -9.75
N VAL A 164 29.49 22.81 -9.07
CA VAL A 164 29.57 24.28 -9.03
C VAL A 164 30.85 24.75 -8.31
N LEU A 165 31.17 24.15 -7.16
CA LEU A 165 32.41 24.43 -6.44
C LEU A 165 33.66 24.04 -7.24
N MET A 166 33.60 22.90 -7.97
CA MET A 166 34.68 22.45 -8.85
C MET A 166 34.96 23.47 -9.96
N VAL A 167 33.91 23.94 -10.65
CA VAL A 167 34.07 24.95 -11.71
C VAL A 167 34.73 26.22 -11.16
N MET A 168 34.29 26.69 -9.98
CA MET A 168 34.89 27.84 -9.31
C MET A 168 36.39 27.63 -9.03
N LEU A 169 36.79 26.48 -8.45
CA LEU A 169 38.17 26.20 -8.15
C LEU A 169 39.05 26.02 -9.39
N LEU A 170 38.52 25.41 -10.47
CA LEU A 170 39.22 25.29 -11.75
C LEU A 170 39.51 26.64 -12.41
N VAL A 171 38.62 27.64 -12.24
CA VAL A 171 38.86 29.00 -12.75
C VAL A 171 39.94 29.72 -11.93
N ILE A 172 39.95 29.54 -10.60
CA ILE A 172 40.88 30.26 -9.70
C ILE A 172 42.22 29.55 -9.58
N MET A 173 42.23 28.23 -9.50
CA MET A 173 43.41 27.39 -9.22
C MET A 173 43.36 26.08 -10.04
N PRO A 174 43.63 26.09 -11.36
CA PRO A 174 43.36 24.96 -12.23
C PRO A 174 44.15 23.69 -11.84
N ILE A 175 45.46 23.80 -11.59
CA ILE A 175 46.33 22.61 -11.31
C ILE A 175 46.00 21.96 -9.97
N PRO A 176 45.95 22.67 -8.82
CA PRO A 176 45.56 22.07 -7.54
C PRO A 176 44.15 21.50 -7.54
N ALA A 177 43.17 22.17 -8.18
CA ALA A 177 41.84 21.69 -8.31
C ALA A 177 41.79 20.37 -9.08
N LEU A 178 42.46 20.28 -10.25
CA LEU A 178 42.49 19.07 -11.07
C LEU A 178 43.12 17.88 -10.33
N LEU A 179 44.20 18.09 -9.60
CA LEU A 179 44.84 17.07 -8.79
C LEU A 179 43.92 16.58 -7.66
N ALA A 180 43.27 17.51 -6.94
CA ALA A 180 42.32 17.18 -5.88
C ALA A 180 41.16 16.34 -6.39
N PHE A 181 40.54 16.77 -7.48
CA PHE A 181 39.37 16.08 -8.02
C PHE A 181 39.73 14.73 -8.62
N SER A 182 40.89 14.58 -9.26
CA SER A 182 41.39 13.28 -9.75
C SER A 182 41.59 12.31 -8.59
N TYR A 183 42.23 12.76 -7.50
CA TYR A 183 42.45 11.97 -6.31
C TYR A 183 41.15 11.53 -5.65
N PHE A 184 40.24 12.48 -5.35
CA PHE A 184 38.98 12.16 -4.69
C PHE A 184 38.02 11.36 -5.60
N GLY A 185 38.06 11.60 -6.90
CA GLY A 185 37.30 10.83 -7.88
C GLY A 185 37.73 9.37 -7.91
N LEU A 186 39.04 9.10 -7.94
CA LEU A 186 39.59 7.76 -7.95
C LEU A 186 39.27 7.00 -6.65
N VAL A 187 39.46 7.65 -5.50
CA VAL A 187 39.15 7.08 -4.18
C VAL A 187 37.66 6.75 -4.08
N SER A 188 36.77 7.69 -4.51
CA SER A 188 35.36 7.44 -4.52
C SER A 188 34.94 6.27 -5.38
N TYR A 189 35.49 6.21 -6.58
CA TYR A 189 35.22 5.11 -7.51
C TYR A 189 35.60 3.77 -6.89
N GLY A 190 36.81 3.65 -6.29
CA GLY A 190 37.24 2.45 -5.62
C GLY A 190 36.35 2.04 -4.45
N LEU A 191 36.01 3.00 -3.57
CA LEU A 191 35.12 2.76 -2.43
C LEU A 191 33.72 2.34 -2.88
N GLN A 192 33.18 3.02 -3.88
CA GLN A 192 31.87 2.69 -4.43
C GLN A 192 31.87 1.33 -5.12
N HIS A 193 32.94 0.96 -5.79
CA HIS A 193 33.06 -0.35 -6.41
C HIS A 193 32.95 -1.48 -5.37
N ILE A 194 33.65 -1.32 -4.23
CA ILE A 194 33.67 -2.28 -3.13
C ILE A 194 32.29 -2.37 -2.45
N LEU A 195 31.65 -1.23 -2.18
CA LEU A 195 30.40 -1.17 -1.41
C LEU A 195 29.16 -1.46 -2.24
N ARG A 196 29.21 -1.31 -3.57
CA ARG A 196 28.06 -1.45 -4.46
C ARG A 196 27.32 -2.77 -4.29
N LYS A 197 28.04 -3.88 -4.34
CA LYS A 197 27.47 -5.23 -4.23
C LYS A 197 26.89 -5.45 -2.84
N LYS A 198 27.63 -5.09 -1.79
CA LYS A 198 27.21 -5.26 -0.40
C LYS A 198 25.93 -4.46 -0.06
N ASN A 199 25.84 -3.20 -0.47
CA ASN A 199 24.65 -2.37 -0.24
C ASN A 199 23.40 -2.94 -0.92
N ARG A 200 23.53 -3.45 -2.15
CA ARG A 200 22.42 -4.06 -2.87
C ARG A 200 21.96 -5.37 -2.22
N GLU A 201 22.88 -6.22 -1.82
CA GLU A 201 22.59 -7.48 -1.11
C GLU A 201 21.87 -7.21 0.22
N GLN A 202 22.36 -6.25 1.00
CA GLN A 202 21.71 -5.88 2.26
C GLN A 202 20.30 -5.32 2.04
N GLY A 203 20.05 -4.54 1.01
CA GLY A 203 18.71 -4.05 0.65
C GLY A 203 17.72 -5.20 0.37
N VAL A 204 18.17 -6.27 -0.29
CA VAL A 204 17.35 -7.47 -0.50
C VAL A 204 17.04 -8.17 0.82
N ILE A 205 18.07 -8.40 1.65
CA ILE A 205 17.90 -9.08 2.95
C ILE A 205 16.95 -8.31 3.87
N VAL A 206 17.04 -6.98 3.91
CA VAL A 206 16.13 -6.13 4.72
C VAL A 206 14.68 -6.35 4.29
N VAL A 207 14.39 -6.30 2.99
CA VAL A 207 13.04 -6.48 2.44
C VAL A 207 12.47 -7.87 2.79
N GLU A 208 13.26 -8.92 2.56
CA GLU A 208 12.83 -10.31 2.83
C GLU A 208 12.66 -10.60 4.32
N ALA A 209 13.58 -10.09 5.16
CA ALA A 209 13.50 -10.26 6.61
C ALA A 209 12.32 -9.49 7.21
N THR A 210 12.02 -8.28 6.73
CA THR A 210 10.85 -7.50 7.15
C THR A 210 9.55 -8.24 6.80
N ARG A 211 9.45 -8.75 5.58
CA ARG A 211 8.31 -9.58 5.16
C ARG A 211 8.15 -10.83 6.03
N GLY A 212 9.26 -11.51 6.34
CA GLY A 212 9.25 -12.69 7.22
C GLY A 212 8.79 -12.39 8.64
N ALA A 213 9.18 -11.23 9.19
CA ALA A 213 8.73 -10.78 10.51
C ALA A 213 7.23 -10.43 10.51
N THR A 214 6.73 -9.74 9.47
CA THR A 214 5.30 -9.41 9.32
C THR A 214 4.45 -10.67 9.21
N ASN A 215 4.85 -11.66 8.39
CA ASN A 215 4.16 -12.95 8.30
C ASN A 215 4.11 -13.66 9.66
N ALA A 216 5.23 -13.72 10.39
CA ALA A 216 5.27 -14.36 11.71
C ALA A 216 4.36 -13.65 12.74
N THR A 217 4.19 -12.33 12.61
CA THR A 217 3.25 -11.56 13.44
C THR A 217 1.81 -11.93 13.12
N ILE A 218 1.43 -11.97 11.85
CA ILE A 218 0.07 -12.33 11.42
C ILE A 218 -0.25 -13.76 11.85
N ASP A 219 0.65 -14.73 11.58
CA ASP A 219 0.48 -16.12 12.02
C ASP A 219 0.23 -16.23 13.56
N ALA A 220 0.94 -15.40 14.35
CA ALA A 220 0.81 -15.43 15.81
C ALA A 220 -0.50 -14.77 16.29
N VAL A 221 -0.95 -13.70 15.62
CA VAL A 221 -2.19 -12.99 15.98
C VAL A 221 -3.42 -13.77 15.55
N ASP A 222 -3.44 -14.24 14.31
CA ASP A 222 -4.57 -15.00 13.75
C ASP A 222 -4.72 -16.37 14.44
N GLY A 223 -3.59 -17.04 14.73
CA GLY A 223 -3.56 -18.32 15.42
C GLY A 223 -3.56 -18.24 16.95
N PHE A 224 -3.88 -17.08 17.56
CA PHE A 224 -3.74 -16.88 19.02
C PHE A 224 -4.44 -17.95 19.87
N ARG A 225 -5.67 -18.32 19.52
CA ARG A 225 -6.46 -19.31 20.25
C ARG A 225 -5.80 -20.69 20.24
N GLU A 226 -5.41 -21.16 19.07
CA GLU A 226 -4.76 -22.47 18.85
C GLU A 226 -3.39 -22.52 19.53
N ILE A 227 -2.61 -21.45 19.40
CA ILE A 227 -1.29 -21.28 20.01
C ILE A 227 -1.43 -21.39 21.54
N ARG A 228 -2.47 -20.72 22.10
CA ARG A 228 -2.72 -20.72 23.54
C ARG A 228 -3.21 -22.07 24.04
N MET A 229 -4.15 -22.71 23.32
CA MET A 229 -4.72 -24.01 23.68
C MET A 229 -3.68 -25.13 23.63
N HIS A 230 -2.78 -25.11 22.65
CA HIS A 230 -1.70 -26.09 22.52
C HIS A 230 -0.47 -25.77 23.38
N ASN A 231 -0.49 -24.66 24.13
CA ASN A 231 0.63 -24.19 24.97
C ASN A 231 1.97 -24.07 24.22
N VAL A 232 1.92 -23.57 22.96
CA VAL A 232 3.08 -23.42 22.08
C VAL A 232 3.51 -21.95 21.90
N THR A 233 3.09 -21.07 22.79
CA THR A 233 3.35 -19.62 22.75
C THR A 233 4.84 -19.32 22.57
N ASP A 234 5.72 -19.98 23.34
CA ASP A 234 7.17 -19.75 23.29
C ASP A 234 7.77 -20.09 21.93
N ARG A 235 7.22 -21.11 21.26
CA ARG A 235 7.68 -21.49 19.90
C ARG A 235 7.36 -20.42 18.87
N TYR A 236 6.17 -19.81 18.94
CA TYR A 236 5.78 -18.72 18.03
C TYR A 236 6.53 -17.43 18.33
N LEU A 237 6.72 -17.11 19.62
CA LEU A 237 7.54 -15.98 20.04
C LEU A 237 8.99 -16.15 19.59
N TYR A 238 9.58 -17.34 19.74
CA TYR A 238 10.92 -17.63 19.24
C TYR A 238 11.03 -17.48 17.72
N ARG A 239 10.03 -17.97 16.97
CA ARG A 239 9.97 -17.81 15.50
C ARG A 239 9.91 -16.33 15.11
N TYR A 240 9.05 -15.55 15.77
CA TYR A 240 8.98 -14.10 15.56
C TYR A 240 10.28 -13.41 15.93
N GLN A 241 10.83 -13.69 17.10
CA GLN A 241 12.09 -13.13 17.58
C GLN A 241 13.23 -13.37 16.59
N THR A 242 13.36 -14.59 16.07
CA THR A 242 14.37 -14.94 15.07
C THR A 242 14.19 -14.08 13.80
N LYS A 243 12.99 -14.03 13.23
CA LYS A 243 12.71 -13.25 12.03
C LYS A 243 12.87 -11.75 12.26
N ARG A 244 12.46 -11.26 13.43
CA ARG A 244 12.65 -9.86 13.83
C ARG A 244 14.11 -9.51 13.99
N MET A 245 14.91 -10.39 14.60
CA MET A 245 16.33 -10.18 14.78
C MET A 245 17.08 -10.20 13.44
N ASP A 246 16.69 -11.08 12.50
CA ASP A 246 17.20 -11.07 11.13
C ASP A 246 16.97 -9.70 10.46
N SER A 247 15.76 -9.14 10.60
CA SER A 247 15.42 -7.80 10.07
C SER A 247 16.24 -6.69 10.72
N VAL A 248 16.38 -6.70 12.05
CA VAL A 248 17.16 -5.72 12.80
C VAL A 248 18.64 -5.80 12.42
N ASN A 249 19.22 -7.00 12.36
CA ASN A 249 20.62 -7.21 11.99
C ASN A 249 20.90 -6.77 10.54
N ALA A 250 19.98 -7.07 9.62
CA ALA A 250 20.08 -6.62 8.24
C ALA A 250 20.01 -5.08 8.14
N SER A 251 19.09 -4.45 8.86
CA SER A 251 18.98 -2.99 8.92
C SER A 251 20.23 -2.33 9.53
N MET A 252 20.75 -2.89 10.63
CA MET A 252 21.99 -2.43 11.27
C MET A 252 23.19 -2.50 10.29
N ARG A 253 23.35 -3.63 9.60
CA ARG A 253 24.41 -3.80 8.61
C ARG A 253 24.24 -2.83 7.44
N SER A 254 23.01 -2.63 6.97
CA SER A 254 22.71 -1.66 5.91
C SER A 254 23.10 -0.24 6.32
N THR A 255 22.72 0.20 7.52
CA THR A 255 23.07 1.52 8.07
C THR A 255 24.58 1.66 8.24
N PHE A 256 25.23 0.66 8.81
CA PHE A 256 26.70 0.66 8.94
C PHE A 256 27.40 0.82 7.59
N LEU A 257 26.97 0.09 6.55
CA LEU A 257 27.54 0.22 5.21
C LEU A 257 27.28 1.57 4.55
N GLN A 258 26.21 2.28 4.97
CA GLN A 258 25.92 3.65 4.51
C GLN A 258 26.79 4.68 5.23
N ASP A 259 27.09 4.48 6.52
CA ASP A 259 27.93 5.36 7.32
C ASP A 259 29.43 5.12 7.13
N PHE A 260 29.84 3.90 6.80
CA PHE A 260 31.26 3.53 6.61
C PHE A 260 32.03 4.48 5.67
N PRO A 261 31.48 4.91 4.52
CA PRO A 261 32.14 5.87 3.63
C PRO A 261 32.46 7.21 4.31
N LYS A 262 31.63 7.67 5.25
CA LYS A 262 31.84 8.93 5.95
C LYS A 262 33.21 8.95 6.65
N TYR A 263 33.45 7.98 7.50
CA TYR A 263 34.69 7.91 8.28
C TYR A 263 35.90 7.60 7.41
N SER A 264 35.76 6.70 6.44
CA SER A 264 36.85 6.36 5.52
C SER A 264 37.29 7.53 4.65
N LEU A 265 36.30 8.26 4.10
CA LEU A 265 36.54 9.42 3.24
C LEU A 265 37.14 10.59 4.03
N GLU A 266 36.72 10.82 5.29
CA GLU A 266 37.27 11.86 6.14
C GLU A 266 38.77 11.68 6.34
N ILE A 267 39.22 10.49 6.68
CA ILE A 267 40.66 10.17 6.83
C ILE A 267 41.42 10.37 5.51
N ILE A 268 40.92 9.79 4.42
CA ILE A 268 41.55 9.86 3.10
C ILE A 268 41.59 11.33 2.61
N PHE A 269 40.57 12.10 2.90
CA PHE A 269 40.47 13.52 2.53
C PHE A 269 41.54 14.36 3.25
N ILE A 270 41.75 14.15 4.56
CA ILE A 270 42.76 14.83 5.34
C ILE A 270 44.17 14.49 4.81
N ILE A 271 44.43 13.23 4.49
CA ILE A 271 45.69 12.80 3.88
C ILE A 271 45.94 13.49 2.53
N GLY A 272 44.90 13.55 1.69
CA GLY A 272 44.95 14.21 0.38
C GLY A 272 45.21 15.73 0.48
N ILE A 273 44.57 16.40 1.40
CA ILE A 273 44.81 17.84 1.67
C ILE A 273 46.24 18.06 2.14
N ALA A 274 46.70 17.29 3.11
CA ALA A 274 48.08 17.41 3.63
C ALA A 274 49.12 17.23 2.52
N GLY A 275 48.94 16.24 1.65
CA GLY A 275 49.77 16.04 0.48
C GLY A 275 49.77 17.19 -0.53
N LEU A 276 48.59 17.74 -0.82
CA LEU A 276 48.42 18.90 -1.71
C LEU A 276 49.04 20.18 -1.13
N LEU A 277 48.87 20.42 0.17
CA LEU A 277 49.46 21.55 0.85
C LEU A 277 51.00 21.46 0.83
N ALA A 278 51.58 20.28 1.08
CA ALA A 278 52.99 20.03 0.94
C ALA A 278 53.50 20.29 -0.48
N PHE A 279 52.80 19.79 -1.50
CA PHE A 279 53.11 20.04 -2.90
C PHE A 279 53.09 21.53 -3.26
N MET A 280 52.04 22.27 -2.86
CA MET A 280 51.92 23.72 -3.12
C MET A 280 53.01 24.52 -2.40
N SER A 281 53.35 24.16 -1.16
CA SER A 281 54.41 24.79 -0.39
C SER A 281 55.80 24.66 -1.07
N ILE A 282 56.06 23.48 -1.66
CA ILE A 282 57.33 23.23 -2.36
C ILE A 282 57.39 23.99 -3.71
N THR A 283 56.27 24.09 -4.42
CA THR A 283 56.26 24.65 -5.80
C THR A 283 56.10 26.15 -5.86
N SER A 284 55.36 26.80 -4.91
CA SER A 284 54.91 28.19 -5.05
C SER A 284 55.38 29.14 -3.94
N GLY A 285 56.07 28.68 -2.90
CA GLY A 285 56.62 29.49 -1.81
C GLY A 285 55.55 30.28 -1.01
N THR A 286 55.97 31.34 -0.29
CA THR A 286 55.12 32.09 0.62
C THR A 286 54.05 32.97 -0.06
N GLN A 287 54.16 33.28 -1.35
CA GLN A 287 53.17 34.09 -2.10
C GLN A 287 51.85 33.36 -2.34
N SER A 288 51.78 32.07 -2.09
CA SER A 288 50.59 31.23 -2.30
C SER A 288 49.61 31.21 -1.10
N ALA A 289 49.93 31.85 0.01
CA ALA A 289 49.13 31.78 1.24
C ALA A 289 47.63 32.12 1.08
N PRO A 290 47.20 33.16 0.35
CA PRO A 290 45.75 33.44 0.13
C PRO A 290 45.03 32.31 -0.61
N TYR A 291 45.72 31.75 -1.61
CA TYR A 291 45.16 30.64 -2.40
C TYR A 291 45.10 29.34 -1.62
N LEU A 292 46.08 29.11 -0.71
CA LEU A 292 46.06 27.97 0.21
C LEU A 292 44.86 28.04 1.15
N LEU A 293 44.57 29.24 1.72
CA LEU A 293 43.43 29.45 2.58
C LEU A 293 42.09 29.27 1.85
N LEU A 294 42.00 29.79 0.62
CA LEU A 294 40.80 29.57 -0.22
C LEU A 294 40.62 28.08 -0.52
N PHE A 295 41.70 27.38 -0.89
CA PHE A 295 41.65 25.95 -1.17
C PHE A 295 41.22 25.13 0.05
N CYS A 296 41.80 25.41 1.24
CA CYS A 296 41.37 24.77 2.48
C CYS A 296 39.87 25.05 2.79
N GLY A 297 39.44 26.30 2.64
CA GLY A 297 38.02 26.67 2.85
C GLY A 297 37.08 25.94 1.89
N ALA A 298 37.47 25.83 0.63
CA ALA A 298 36.67 25.05 -0.36
C ALA A 298 36.70 23.55 -0.03
N CYS A 299 37.81 23.00 0.38
CA CYS A 299 37.95 21.61 0.78
C CYS A 299 37.10 21.27 2.02
N ILE A 300 37.08 22.13 3.04
CA ILE A 300 36.23 21.97 4.23
C ILE A 300 34.74 21.93 3.81
N ARG A 301 34.38 22.64 2.75
CA ARG A 301 33.00 22.66 2.23
C ARG A 301 32.66 21.46 1.36
N ILE A 302 33.61 21.01 0.53
CA ILE A 302 33.41 19.89 -0.40
C ILE A 302 33.29 18.55 0.35
N LEU A 303 34.06 18.34 1.43
CA LEU A 303 34.08 17.09 2.17
C LEU A 303 32.69 16.65 2.66
N PRO A 304 31.90 17.47 3.39
CA PRO A 304 30.57 17.07 3.81
C PRO A 304 29.63 16.77 2.63
N SER A 305 29.69 17.56 1.55
CA SER A 305 28.89 17.33 0.35
C SER A 305 29.26 16.03 -0.34
N TYR A 306 30.53 15.71 -0.39
CA TYR A 306 31.03 14.47 -0.97
C TYR A 306 30.62 13.24 -0.15
N VAL A 307 30.73 13.31 1.17
CA VAL A 307 30.26 12.26 2.09
C VAL A 307 28.76 12.01 1.93
N ARG A 308 27.96 13.07 1.90
CA ARG A 308 26.50 12.96 1.69
C ARG A 308 26.15 12.41 0.31
N MET A 309 26.88 12.77 -0.73
CA MET A 309 26.71 12.23 -2.08
C MET A 309 26.93 10.70 -2.10
N VAL A 310 28.00 10.23 -1.46
CA VAL A 310 28.32 8.80 -1.38
C VAL A 310 27.29 8.04 -0.55
N ALA A 311 26.86 8.59 0.59
CA ALA A 311 25.79 8.02 1.42
C ALA A 311 24.45 7.95 0.66
N SER A 312 24.11 9.00 -0.08
CA SER A 312 22.90 9.04 -0.90
C SER A 312 22.88 7.94 -1.97
N LEU A 313 24.02 7.65 -2.58
CA LEU A 313 24.17 6.54 -3.53
C LEU A 313 24.00 5.17 -2.84
N GLY A 314 24.45 5.06 -1.59
CA GLY A 314 24.18 3.89 -0.73
C GLY A 314 22.69 3.69 -0.50
N ASN A 315 21.97 4.76 -0.14
CA ASN A 315 20.51 4.76 0.05
C ASN A 315 19.75 4.35 -1.22
N VAL A 316 20.12 4.89 -2.38
CA VAL A 316 19.53 4.50 -3.68
C VAL A 316 19.64 3.00 -3.89
N ARG A 317 20.81 2.41 -3.62
CA ARG A 317 21.02 0.96 -3.80
C ARG A 317 20.28 0.10 -2.77
N ALA A 318 20.21 0.56 -1.52
CA ALA A 318 19.46 -0.12 -0.48
C ALA A 318 17.94 -0.11 -0.78
N GLY A 319 17.41 1.00 -1.30
CA GLY A 319 16.03 1.14 -1.71
C GLY A 319 15.67 0.52 -3.08
N GLU A 320 16.66 0.02 -3.84
CA GLU A 320 16.46 -0.48 -5.21
C GLU A 320 15.52 -1.69 -5.24
N LYS A 321 15.64 -2.63 -4.29
CA LYS A 321 14.77 -3.82 -4.23
C LYS A 321 13.32 -3.43 -3.94
N ALA A 322 13.07 -2.61 -2.92
CA ALA A 322 11.74 -2.16 -2.57
C ALA A 322 11.08 -1.36 -3.71
N SER A 323 11.85 -0.48 -4.39
CA SER A 323 11.35 0.26 -5.55
C SER A 323 11.01 -0.63 -6.74
N ASN A 324 11.74 -1.72 -6.96
CA ASN A 324 11.45 -2.70 -8.02
C ASN A 324 10.20 -3.52 -7.70
N GLU A 325 10.04 -3.96 -6.45
CA GLU A 325 8.83 -4.67 -6.01
C GLU A 325 7.60 -3.75 -6.14
N LEU A 326 7.71 -2.50 -5.68
CA LEU A 326 6.64 -1.52 -5.83
C LEU A 326 6.23 -1.29 -7.30
N LEU A 327 7.21 -1.16 -8.21
CA LEU A 327 6.95 -1.02 -9.64
C LEU A 327 6.30 -2.26 -10.23
N ARG A 328 6.75 -3.46 -9.80
CA ARG A 328 6.15 -4.72 -10.23
C ARG A 328 4.68 -4.78 -9.82
N GLU A 329 4.39 -4.50 -8.55
CA GLU A 329 3.01 -4.46 -8.04
C GLU A 329 2.14 -3.46 -8.82
N ILE A 330 2.64 -2.24 -9.04
CA ILE A 330 1.93 -1.23 -9.83
C ILE A 330 1.65 -1.73 -11.25
N SER A 331 2.65 -2.34 -11.91
CA SER A 331 2.51 -2.80 -13.30
C SER A 331 1.58 -4.00 -13.44
N GLU A 332 1.63 -4.96 -12.50
CA GLU A 332 0.74 -6.12 -12.44
C GLU A 332 -0.72 -5.68 -12.24
N LEU A 333 -0.96 -4.77 -11.30
CA LEU A 333 -2.30 -4.22 -11.04
C LEU A 333 -2.83 -3.39 -12.22
N ASP A 334 -1.96 -2.64 -12.91
CA ASP A 334 -2.34 -1.88 -14.13
C ASP A 334 -2.65 -2.81 -15.31
N GLU A 335 -1.93 -3.92 -15.44
CA GLU A 335 -2.20 -4.91 -16.48
C GLU A 335 -3.52 -5.65 -16.23
N GLN A 336 -3.79 -6.03 -14.98
CA GLN A 336 -5.05 -6.65 -14.58
C GLN A 336 -6.22 -5.69 -14.79
N GLY A 337 -6.09 -4.43 -14.37
CA GLY A 337 -7.12 -3.41 -14.58
C GLY A 337 -7.45 -3.16 -16.04
N ARG A 338 -6.44 -3.23 -16.94
CA ARG A 338 -6.65 -3.11 -18.39
C ARG A 338 -7.32 -4.33 -18.99
N LYS A 339 -6.93 -5.54 -18.59
CA LYS A 339 -7.54 -6.79 -19.09
C LYS A 339 -9.01 -6.92 -18.71
N LEU A 340 -9.40 -6.39 -17.56
CA LEU A 340 -10.75 -6.47 -17.02
C LEU A 340 -11.66 -5.30 -17.43
N GLN A 341 -11.15 -4.33 -18.24
CA GLN A 341 -11.88 -3.10 -18.59
C GLN A 341 -12.55 -2.45 -17.36
N MET A 342 -11.86 -2.51 -16.20
CA MET A 342 -12.44 -2.02 -14.95
C MET A 342 -12.83 -0.55 -15.09
N PRO A 343 -14.09 -0.20 -14.83
CA PRO A 343 -14.50 1.19 -14.85
C PRO A 343 -13.68 1.98 -13.81
N PRO A 344 -13.47 3.29 -14.04
CA PRO A 344 -12.88 4.14 -13.03
C PRO A 344 -13.68 3.99 -11.74
N ALA A 345 -12.98 4.18 -10.58
CA ALA A 345 -13.63 4.07 -9.28
C ALA A 345 -15.02 4.70 -9.32
N PRO A 346 -16.07 3.99 -8.95
CA PRO A 346 -17.32 4.66 -8.70
C PRO A 346 -17.02 5.73 -7.67
N VAL A 347 -17.24 6.98 -8.02
CA VAL A 347 -17.36 8.05 -7.03
C VAL A 347 -18.46 7.56 -6.11
N ALA A 348 -18.24 7.55 -4.79
CA ALA A 348 -19.28 7.17 -3.85
C ALA A 348 -20.58 7.85 -4.28
N PRO A 349 -21.68 7.11 -4.44
CA PRO A 349 -22.92 7.70 -4.89
C PRO A 349 -23.29 8.81 -3.91
N LYS A 350 -23.43 10.02 -4.43
CA LYS A 350 -23.71 11.22 -3.62
C LYS A 350 -25.12 11.24 -3.03
N ASN A 351 -25.95 10.22 -3.32
CA ASN A 351 -27.33 10.13 -2.84
C ASN A 351 -27.74 8.68 -2.55
N PRO A 352 -28.31 8.41 -1.39
CA PRO A 352 -28.86 7.11 -1.03
C PRO A 352 -30.19 6.76 -1.75
N GLU A 353 -30.56 7.44 -2.83
CA GLU A 353 -31.81 7.18 -3.59
C GLU A 353 -31.95 5.71 -4.06
N TYR A 354 -30.86 4.95 -4.14
CA TYR A 354 -30.92 3.54 -4.49
C TYR A 354 -31.47 2.65 -3.37
N ILE A 355 -31.54 3.12 -2.11
CA ILE A 355 -32.06 2.35 -0.97
C ILE A 355 -33.59 2.19 -1.06
N ASN A 356 -34.29 3.16 -1.66
CA ASN A 356 -35.75 3.20 -1.75
C ASN A 356 -36.31 2.70 -3.10
N LYS A 357 -35.44 2.25 -4.04
CA LYS A 357 -35.92 1.63 -5.27
C LYS A 357 -36.40 0.21 -4.99
N THR A 358 -37.66 -0.08 -5.25
CA THR A 358 -38.15 -1.45 -5.40
C THR A 358 -37.45 -2.04 -6.60
N ILE A 359 -36.50 -2.94 -6.35
CA ILE A 359 -35.80 -3.64 -7.44
C ILE A 359 -36.73 -4.72 -7.95
N ALA A 360 -36.95 -4.78 -9.27
CA ALA A 360 -37.82 -5.80 -9.86
C ALA A 360 -37.28 -7.22 -9.56
N PRO A 361 -38.19 -8.20 -9.37
CA PRO A 361 -37.77 -9.59 -9.16
C PRO A 361 -36.83 -10.10 -10.27
N VAL A 362 -35.93 -10.97 -9.92
CA VAL A 362 -34.86 -11.45 -10.81
C VAL A 362 -34.91 -12.96 -10.99
N ARG A 363 -34.91 -13.39 -12.26
CA ARG A 363 -34.66 -14.78 -12.65
C ARG A 363 -33.17 -15.00 -12.84
N ILE A 364 -32.62 -16.09 -12.31
CA ILE A 364 -31.22 -16.45 -12.44
C ILE A 364 -31.10 -17.75 -13.26
N GLN A 365 -30.26 -17.73 -14.30
CA GLN A 365 -30.05 -18.90 -15.15
C GLN A 365 -28.55 -19.19 -15.25
N LEU A 366 -28.20 -20.45 -15.11
CA LEU A 366 -26.86 -20.97 -15.31
C LEU A 366 -26.87 -21.80 -16.60
N GLU A 367 -26.06 -21.42 -17.58
CA GLU A 367 -25.98 -22.07 -18.87
C GLU A 367 -24.60 -22.66 -19.12
N ASN A 368 -24.51 -24.00 -19.17
CA ASN A 368 -23.31 -24.78 -19.44
C ASN A 368 -22.10 -24.31 -18.61
N LEU A 369 -22.36 -23.95 -17.34
CA LEU A 369 -21.40 -23.29 -16.46
C LEU A 369 -20.30 -24.26 -16.03
N THR A 370 -19.07 -23.98 -16.39
CA THR A 370 -17.89 -24.76 -16.01
C THR A 370 -16.85 -23.83 -15.38
N PHE A 371 -16.20 -24.28 -14.31
CA PHE A 371 -15.17 -23.50 -13.64
C PHE A 371 -13.99 -24.36 -13.16
N SER A 372 -12.79 -23.87 -13.41
CA SER A 372 -11.52 -24.38 -12.87
C SER A 372 -10.76 -23.26 -12.17
N TYR A 373 -10.16 -23.56 -11.02
CA TYR A 373 -9.20 -22.62 -10.42
C TYR A 373 -7.95 -22.55 -11.30
N PRO A 374 -7.28 -21.38 -11.42
CA PRO A 374 -6.12 -21.22 -12.29
C PRO A 374 -4.95 -22.16 -11.99
N ASP A 375 -4.89 -22.72 -10.77
CA ASP A 375 -3.83 -23.63 -10.32
C ASP A 375 -4.29 -25.11 -10.32
N SER A 376 -5.45 -25.40 -10.92
CA SER A 376 -6.02 -26.76 -10.98
C SER A 376 -6.23 -27.19 -12.43
N ASP A 377 -5.74 -28.37 -12.78
CA ASP A 377 -5.93 -28.95 -14.10
C ASP A 377 -7.33 -29.55 -14.31
N SER A 378 -8.11 -29.70 -13.22
CA SER A 378 -9.44 -30.31 -13.27
C SER A 378 -10.53 -29.28 -12.91
N PRO A 379 -11.68 -29.30 -13.63
CA PRO A 379 -12.79 -28.41 -13.31
C PRO A 379 -13.43 -28.80 -11.97
N VAL A 380 -13.71 -27.78 -11.14
CA VAL A 380 -14.44 -27.91 -9.88
C VAL A 380 -15.95 -27.96 -10.12
N LEU A 381 -16.43 -27.24 -11.12
CA LEU A 381 -17.81 -27.31 -11.60
C LEU A 381 -17.82 -27.66 -13.09
N LYS A 382 -18.74 -28.59 -13.49
CA LYS A 382 -18.78 -29.16 -14.82
C LYS A 382 -20.19 -29.05 -15.40
N ASN A 383 -20.32 -28.27 -16.47
CA ASN A 383 -21.54 -28.17 -17.27
C ASN A 383 -22.83 -27.98 -16.44
N ILE A 384 -22.80 -27.08 -15.47
CA ILE A 384 -23.95 -26.75 -14.62
C ILE A 384 -25.01 -26.02 -15.45
N ASN A 385 -26.22 -26.59 -15.48
CA ASN A 385 -27.40 -25.97 -16.06
C ASN A 385 -28.50 -25.90 -15.01
N LEU A 386 -28.99 -24.70 -14.71
CA LEU A 386 -30.01 -24.47 -13.68
C LEU A 386 -30.83 -23.23 -14.02
N ASP A 387 -32.12 -23.33 -13.81
CA ASP A 387 -33.04 -22.21 -13.88
C ASP A 387 -33.67 -21.95 -12.51
N ILE A 388 -33.49 -20.74 -12.00
CA ILE A 388 -34.05 -20.26 -10.72
C ILE A 388 -35.08 -19.20 -11.03
N PRO A 389 -36.38 -19.53 -10.94
CA PRO A 389 -37.47 -18.58 -11.23
C PRO A 389 -37.47 -17.44 -10.22
N MET A 390 -38.07 -16.31 -10.62
CA MET A 390 -38.30 -15.17 -9.73
C MET A 390 -39.15 -15.54 -8.53
N GLY A 391 -38.83 -15.03 -7.34
CA GLY A 391 -39.62 -15.20 -6.13
C GLY A 391 -39.70 -16.64 -5.64
N THR A 392 -38.73 -17.47 -5.98
CA THR A 392 -38.59 -18.86 -5.51
C THR A 392 -37.44 -19.02 -4.53
N SER A 393 -37.60 -20.00 -3.65
CA SER A 393 -36.54 -20.43 -2.71
C SER A 393 -35.81 -21.66 -3.26
N VAL A 394 -34.47 -21.56 -3.36
CA VAL A 394 -33.61 -22.65 -3.85
C VAL A 394 -32.57 -23.02 -2.81
N ALA A 395 -32.41 -24.32 -2.53
CA ALA A 395 -31.38 -24.81 -1.64
C ALA A 395 -30.32 -25.62 -2.40
N PHE A 396 -29.04 -25.30 -2.20
CA PHE A 396 -27.90 -26.09 -2.64
C PHE A 396 -27.44 -27.01 -1.52
N VAL A 397 -27.48 -28.33 -1.79
CA VAL A 397 -27.08 -29.39 -0.85
C VAL A 397 -26.04 -30.30 -1.50
N GLY A 398 -25.17 -30.91 -0.72
CA GLY A 398 -24.14 -31.84 -1.20
C GLY A 398 -23.01 -31.99 -0.21
N GLY A 399 -22.17 -32.98 -0.40
CA GLY A 399 -21.01 -33.26 0.46
C GLY A 399 -20.00 -32.11 0.52
N SER A 400 -19.08 -32.15 1.49
CA SER A 400 -17.94 -31.24 1.51
C SER A 400 -17.11 -31.39 0.23
N GLY A 401 -16.72 -30.27 -0.38
CA GLY A 401 -15.97 -30.29 -1.65
C GLY A 401 -16.82 -30.55 -2.91
N SER A 402 -18.15 -30.62 -2.81
CA SER A 402 -19.03 -30.79 -4.00
C SER A 402 -19.08 -29.56 -4.93
N GLY A 403 -18.56 -28.39 -4.51
CA GLY A 403 -18.50 -27.17 -5.31
C GLY A 403 -19.52 -26.09 -4.94
N LYS A 404 -20.30 -26.24 -3.85
CA LYS A 404 -21.36 -25.29 -3.43
C LYS A 404 -20.86 -23.85 -3.29
N THR A 405 -19.82 -23.63 -2.50
CA THR A 405 -19.25 -22.29 -2.28
C THR A 405 -18.71 -21.69 -3.58
N THR A 406 -18.07 -22.51 -4.43
CA THR A 406 -17.60 -22.07 -5.74
C THR A 406 -18.76 -21.68 -6.67
N LEU A 407 -19.87 -22.40 -6.61
CA LEU A 407 -21.08 -22.09 -7.37
C LEU A 407 -21.71 -20.76 -6.89
N ILE A 408 -21.76 -20.54 -5.57
CA ILE A 408 -22.22 -19.28 -5.00
C ILE A 408 -21.30 -18.11 -5.42
N ASP A 409 -19.99 -18.27 -5.36
CA ASP A 409 -19.03 -17.23 -5.79
C ASP A 409 -19.20 -16.88 -7.29
N LEU A 410 -19.59 -17.84 -8.14
CA LEU A 410 -19.92 -17.58 -9.54
C LEU A 410 -21.27 -16.87 -9.70
N ILE A 411 -22.30 -17.28 -8.95
CA ILE A 411 -23.61 -16.62 -8.95
C ILE A 411 -23.46 -15.18 -8.43
N LEU A 412 -22.68 -14.97 -7.37
CA LEU A 412 -22.36 -13.64 -6.87
C LEU A 412 -21.60 -12.77 -7.90
N GLY A 413 -20.99 -13.38 -8.93
CA GLY A 413 -20.15 -12.67 -9.89
C GLY A 413 -18.75 -12.34 -9.37
N LEU A 414 -18.33 -12.93 -8.23
CA LEU A 414 -16.98 -12.80 -7.66
C LEU A 414 -15.96 -13.58 -8.50
N PHE A 415 -16.37 -14.68 -9.12
CA PHE A 415 -15.59 -15.45 -10.09
C PHE A 415 -16.19 -15.32 -11.49
N ALA A 416 -15.31 -15.29 -12.49
CA ALA A 416 -15.73 -15.44 -13.88
C ALA A 416 -15.68 -16.94 -14.26
N PRO A 417 -16.71 -17.50 -14.90
CA PRO A 417 -16.71 -18.89 -15.33
C PRO A 417 -15.62 -19.16 -16.38
N SER A 418 -15.07 -20.37 -16.39
CA SER A 418 -14.12 -20.81 -17.44
C SER A 418 -14.83 -21.02 -18.78
N SER A 419 -16.08 -21.46 -18.75
CA SER A 419 -17.00 -21.52 -19.91
C SER A 419 -18.45 -21.47 -19.43
N GLY A 420 -19.38 -21.14 -20.33
CA GLY A 420 -20.77 -20.92 -19.98
C GLY A 420 -20.98 -19.52 -19.40
N ARG A 421 -22.14 -19.27 -18.78
CA ARG A 421 -22.52 -17.97 -18.26
C ARG A 421 -23.57 -18.04 -17.15
N VAL A 422 -23.57 -17.00 -16.30
CA VAL A 422 -24.62 -16.70 -15.34
C VAL A 422 -25.44 -15.55 -15.90
N LEU A 423 -26.75 -15.72 -16.00
CA LEU A 423 -27.66 -14.74 -16.56
C LEU A 423 -28.61 -14.21 -15.48
N ARG A 424 -28.86 -12.91 -15.54
CA ARG A 424 -29.89 -12.18 -14.81
C ARG A 424 -30.97 -11.72 -15.79
N ASN A 425 -32.17 -12.29 -15.72
CA ASN A 425 -33.26 -11.99 -16.65
C ASN A 425 -32.88 -12.16 -18.13
N GLY A 426 -32.01 -13.13 -18.45
CA GLY A 426 -31.52 -13.40 -19.81
C GLY A 426 -30.27 -12.62 -20.22
N GLU A 427 -29.76 -11.68 -19.40
CA GLU A 427 -28.55 -10.91 -19.66
C GLU A 427 -27.37 -11.41 -18.81
N PRO A 428 -26.13 -11.50 -19.34
CA PRO A 428 -24.99 -11.94 -18.57
C PRO A 428 -24.70 -11.01 -17.38
N VAL A 429 -24.51 -11.59 -16.20
CA VAL A 429 -24.19 -10.86 -14.96
C VAL A 429 -22.90 -10.05 -15.10
N GLN A 430 -21.94 -10.54 -15.88
CA GLN A 430 -20.65 -9.89 -16.11
C GLN A 430 -20.76 -8.55 -16.84
N ASP A 431 -21.85 -8.31 -17.57
CA ASP A 431 -22.04 -7.06 -18.33
C ASP A 431 -22.44 -5.89 -17.44
N ASP A 432 -23.07 -6.16 -16.27
CA ASP A 432 -23.43 -5.15 -15.26
C ASP A 432 -23.23 -5.68 -13.83
N LEU A 433 -21.97 -5.95 -13.45
CA LEU A 433 -21.63 -6.37 -12.08
C LEU A 433 -22.05 -5.36 -11.00
N PRO A 434 -21.88 -4.01 -11.18
CA PRO A 434 -22.33 -3.05 -10.18
C PRO A 434 -23.83 -3.11 -9.92
N GLY A 435 -24.66 -3.19 -10.96
CA GLY A 435 -26.10 -3.33 -10.84
C GLY A 435 -26.49 -4.69 -10.24
N TRP A 436 -25.73 -5.74 -10.56
CA TRP A 436 -25.90 -7.05 -9.95
C TRP A 436 -25.66 -7.03 -8.45
N PHE A 437 -24.52 -6.49 -7.98
CA PHE A 437 -24.21 -6.37 -6.56
C PHE A 437 -25.22 -5.53 -5.77
N GLN A 438 -25.86 -4.54 -6.41
CA GLN A 438 -26.93 -3.76 -5.79
C GLN A 438 -28.21 -4.56 -5.62
N SER A 439 -28.45 -5.58 -6.43
CA SER A 439 -29.64 -6.43 -6.38
C SER A 439 -29.52 -7.60 -5.40
N ILE A 440 -28.34 -7.84 -4.83
CA ILE A 440 -28.06 -8.98 -3.97
C ILE A 440 -27.94 -8.55 -2.50
N GLY A 441 -28.62 -9.28 -1.60
CA GLY A 441 -28.29 -9.38 -0.20
C GLY A 441 -27.51 -10.66 0.04
N TYR A 442 -26.27 -10.56 0.56
CA TYR A 442 -25.43 -11.71 0.83
C TYR A 442 -25.13 -11.85 2.32
N VAL A 443 -25.38 -13.03 2.86
CA VAL A 443 -25.06 -13.42 4.23
C VAL A 443 -23.99 -14.50 4.17
N PRO A 444 -22.71 -14.18 4.43
CA PRO A 444 -21.64 -15.17 4.43
C PRO A 444 -21.69 -16.09 5.67
N GLN A 445 -20.99 -17.20 5.62
CA GLN A 445 -20.81 -18.12 6.74
C GLN A 445 -20.18 -17.38 7.95
N ASP A 446 -19.11 -16.61 7.72
CA ASP A 446 -18.47 -15.75 8.71
C ASP A 446 -18.78 -14.27 8.40
N VAL A 447 -19.57 -13.64 9.25
CA VAL A 447 -19.99 -12.25 9.07
C VAL A 447 -18.87 -11.29 9.53
N PHE A 448 -18.31 -10.54 8.58
CA PHE A 448 -17.36 -9.48 8.86
C PHE A 448 -18.04 -8.29 9.54
N ILE A 449 -17.50 -7.86 10.68
CA ILE A 449 -17.91 -6.67 11.42
C ILE A 449 -16.69 -5.77 11.60
N ALA A 450 -16.77 -4.56 11.05
CA ALA A 450 -15.76 -3.52 11.28
C ALA A 450 -15.95 -2.88 12.67
N ASP A 451 -14.96 -2.07 13.11
CA ASP A 451 -15.16 -1.17 14.25
C ASP A 451 -16.22 -0.13 13.88
N SER A 452 -17.46 -0.35 14.34
CA SER A 452 -18.63 0.44 13.95
C SER A 452 -19.75 0.30 14.97
N THR A 453 -20.75 1.16 14.89
CA THR A 453 -22.00 0.99 15.64
C THR A 453 -22.86 -0.12 15.05
N VAL A 454 -23.85 -0.63 15.80
CA VAL A 454 -24.85 -1.56 15.25
C VAL A 454 -25.53 -0.96 14.02
N ARG A 455 -25.88 0.34 14.07
CA ARG A 455 -26.46 1.07 12.95
C ARG A 455 -25.59 1.02 11.69
N GLU A 456 -24.33 1.35 11.81
CA GLU A 456 -23.36 1.32 10.69
C GLU A 456 -23.09 -0.11 10.20
N ALA A 457 -23.12 -1.09 11.10
CA ALA A 457 -22.94 -2.49 10.72
C ALA A 457 -24.10 -3.04 9.89
N VAL A 458 -25.34 -2.60 10.16
CA VAL A 458 -26.53 -2.92 9.34
C VAL A 458 -26.53 -2.11 8.05
N ALA A 459 -26.34 -0.79 8.14
CA ALA A 459 -26.28 0.12 7.00
C ALA A 459 -24.89 0.16 6.36
N PHE A 460 -24.26 -0.99 6.20
CA PHE A 460 -22.86 -1.15 5.82
C PHE A 460 -22.47 -0.33 4.58
N GLY A 461 -21.44 0.50 4.74
CA GLY A 461 -20.91 1.37 3.69
C GLY A 461 -21.62 2.71 3.53
N LEU A 462 -22.53 3.05 4.45
CA LEU A 462 -23.17 4.37 4.56
C LEU A 462 -22.65 5.09 5.81
N GLU A 463 -22.53 6.43 5.70
CA GLU A 463 -22.27 7.27 6.86
C GLU A 463 -23.53 7.34 7.76
N PRO A 464 -23.40 7.60 9.07
CA PRO A 464 -24.55 7.65 9.98
C PRO A 464 -25.66 8.58 9.52
N HIS A 465 -25.33 9.73 8.90
CA HIS A 465 -26.29 10.70 8.40
C HIS A 465 -26.99 10.29 7.08
N GLU A 466 -26.44 9.28 6.38
CA GLU A 466 -27.01 8.73 5.14
C GLU A 466 -27.90 7.52 5.42
N SER A 467 -27.80 6.92 6.60
CA SER A 467 -28.55 5.72 6.96
C SER A 467 -29.94 6.06 7.52
N ASP A 468 -30.95 5.30 7.09
CA ASP A 468 -32.30 5.38 7.59
C ASP A 468 -32.45 4.53 8.86
N GLU A 469 -32.73 5.18 10.00
CA GLU A 469 -32.87 4.52 11.29
C GLU A 469 -34.10 3.60 11.38
N GLU A 470 -35.24 4.01 10.84
CA GLU A 470 -36.44 3.20 10.84
C GLU A 470 -36.24 1.90 10.07
N ARG A 471 -35.54 2.00 8.94
CA ARG A 471 -35.14 0.83 8.16
C ARG A 471 -34.14 -0.07 8.89
N VAL A 472 -33.18 0.49 9.62
CA VAL A 472 -32.26 -0.28 10.45
C VAL A 472 -33.04 -1.08 11.49
N ARG A 473 -33.96 -0.45 12.22
CA ARG A 473 -34.81 -1.10 13.22
C ARG A 473 -35.68 -2.19 12.63
N TYR A 474 -36.31 -1.94 11.49
CA TYR A 474 -37.09 -2.94 10.75
C TYR A 474 -36.25 -4.17 10.36
N CYS A 475 -35.03 -3.97 9.85
CA CYS A 475 -34.17 -5.09 9.50
C CYS A 475 -33.67 -5.87 10.73
N LEU A 476 -33.45 -5.19 11.85
CA LEU A 476 -33.11 -5.83 13.13
C LEU A 476 -34.28 -6.64 13.68
N GLU A 477 -35.53 -6.17 13.52
CA GLU A 477 -36.74 -6.92 13.89
C GLU A 477 -36.88 -8.20 13.07
N ILE A 478 -36.73 -8.15 11.75
CA ILE A 478 -36.76 -9.34 10.89
C ILE A 478 -35.66 -10.34 11.29
N ALA A 479 -34.49 -9.84 11.69
CA ALA A 479 -33.37 -10.66 12.12
C ALA A 479 -33.46 -11.12 13.60
N GLU A 480 -34.61 -10.89 14.28
CA GLU A 480 -34.85 -11.23 15.69
C GLU A 480 -33.74 -10.67 16.64
N LEU A 481 -33.24 -9.45 16.36
CA LEU A 481 -32.19 -8.79 17.15
C LEU A 481 -32.67 -7.63 18.00
N THR A 482 -33.94 -7.24 17.94
CA THR A 482 -34.47 -6.05 18.63
C THR A 482 -34.17 -6.11 20.14
N GLU A 483 -34.57 -7.17 20.83
CA GLU A 483 -34.36 -7.32 22.28
C GLU A 483 -32.87 -7.28 22.65
N VAL A 484 -32.02 -7.92 21.84
CA VAL A 484 -30.57 -7.92 22.07
C VAL A 484 -30.00 -6.51 21.95
N VAL A 485 -30.39 -5.77 20.90
CA VAL A 485 -29.88 -4.41 20.67
C VAL A 485 -30.42 -3.42 21.71
N GLU A 486 -31.67 -3.55 22.14
CA GLU A 486 -32.25 -2.73 23.20
C GLU A 486 -31.62 -2.98 24.57
N SER A 487 -31.08 -4.18 24.80
CA SER A 487 -30.32 -4.50 26.02
C SER A 487 -28.91 -3.92 26.06
N LEU A 488 -28.41 -3.36 24.96
CA LEU A 488 -27.11 -2.70 24.91
C LEU A 488 -27.19 -1.27 25.45
N ASP A 489 -26.09 -0.78 26.04
CA ASP A 489 -26.02 0.51 26.75
C ASP A 489 -26.50 1.71 25.92
N GLU A 490 -26.23 1.71 24.61
CA GLU A 490 -26.57 2.80 23.66
C GLU A 490 -27.47 2.30 22.52
N GLY A 491 -28.09 1.12 22.65
CA GLY A 491 -28.95 0.53 21.62
C GLY A 491 -28.26 0.39 20.28
N ILE A 492 -28.85 0.89 19.19
CA ILE A 492 -28.28 0.84 17.84
C ILE A 492 -27.00 1.67 17.67
N MET A 493 -26.69 2.59 18.60
CA MET A 493 -25.47 3.40 18.61
C MET A 493 -24.33 2.74 19.38
N THR A 494 -24.56 1.57 20.00
CA THR A 494 -23.52 0.83 20.68
C THR A 494 -22.43 0.39 19.70
N MET A 495 -21.17 0.69 20.06
CA MET A 495 -20.00 0.24 19.30
C MET A 495 -19.83 -1.28 19.41
N ILE A 496 -19.79 -1.92 18.27
CA ILE A 496 -19.44 -3.33 18.10
C ILE A 496 -18.13 -3.37 17.33
N GLY A 497 -17.03 -3.62 18.03
CA GLY A 497 -15.69 -3.51 17.45
C GLY A 497 -15.26 -4.73 16.66
N HIS A 498 -14.02 -4.66 16.16
CA HIS A 498 -13.34 -5.64 15.32
C HIS A 498 -13.55 -7.10 15.77
N ASN A 499 -13.66 -7.35 17.04
CA ASN A 499 -13.93 -8.67 17.58
C ASN A 499 -15.42 -8.92 17.89
N ALA A 500 -16.29 -7.95 17.68
CA ALA A 500 -17.71 -8.00 18.03
C ALA A 500 -17.92 -8.70 19.41
N VAL A 501 -17.09 -8.36 20.37
CA VAL A 501 -16.92 -9.09 21.66
C VAL A 501 -18.24 -9.20 22.41
N ARG A 502 -19.15 -8.26 22.17
CA ARG A 502 -20.48 -8.22 22.81
C ARG A 502 -21.55 -9.06 22.10
N LEU A 503 -21.26 -9.59 20.89
CA LEU A 503 -22.19 -10.40 20.12
C LEU A 503 -21.75 -11.87 20.07
N SER A 504 -22.68 -12.79 20.33
CA SER A 504 -22.47 -14.23 20.12
C SER A 504 -22.38 -14.57 18.63
N GLY A 505 -21.93 -15.81 18.27
CA GLY A 505 -21.88 -16.28 16.89
C GLY A 505 -23.23 -16.16 16.18
N GLY A 506 -24.31 -16.58 16.82
CA GLY A 506 -25.66 -16.48 16.29
C GLY A 506 -26.14 -15.03 16.16
N GLN A 507 -25.78 -14.14 17.11
CA GLN A 507 -26.09 -12.71 17.00
C GLN A 507 -25.34 -12.05 15.84
N ARG A 508 -24.08 -12.43 15.58
CA ARG A 508 -23.34 -11.95 14.40
C ARG A 508 -23.98 -12.39 13.10
N GLN A 509 -24.40 -13.67 13.00
CA GLN A 509 -25.12 -14.16 11.82
C GLN A 509 -26.43 -13.40 11.59
N ARG A 510 -27.22 -13.17 12.64
CA ARG A 510 -28.46 -12.37 12.56
C ARG A 510 -28.19 -10.92 12.13
N LEU A 511 -27.10 -10.32 12.60
CA LEU A 511 -26.68 -8.99 12.14
C LEU A 511 -26.31 -8.99 10.64
N GLY A 512 -25.69 -10.07 10.15
CA GLY A 512 -25.45 -10.29 8.73
C GLY A 512 -26.73 -10.36 7.90
N ILE A 513 -27.78 -11.00 8.44
CA ILE A 513 -29.12 -11.05 7.81
C ILE A 513 -29.74 -9.64 7.77
N ALA A 514 -29.72 -8.90 8.89
CA ALA A 514 -30.21 -7.53 8.92
C ALA A 514 -29.50 -6.63 7.89
N ARG A 515 -28.17 -6.75 7.78
CA ARG A 515 -27.34 -6.05 6.77
C ARG A 515 -27.75 -6.42 5.34
N ALA A 516 -27.94 -7.69 5.06
CA ALA A 516 -28.32 -8.15 3.72
C ALA A 516 -29.68 -7.61 3.28
N LEU A 517 -30.62 -7.49 4.22
CA LEU A 517 -31.97 -6.98 3.97
C LEU A 517 -32.05 -5.45 3.89
N TYR A 518 -31.10 -4.71 4.46
CA TYR A 518 -31.15 -3.26 4.54
C TYR A 518 -31.27 -2.59 3.16
N ARG A 519 -30.60 -3.12 2.16
CA ARG A 519 -30.59 -2.58 0.79
C ARG A 519 -31.78 -3.02 -0.07
N ASN A 520 -32.78 -3.69 0.50
CA ASN A 520 -33.96 -4.18 -0.21
C ASN A 520 -33.61 -5.04 -1.44
N PRO A 521 -32.91 -6.16 -1.25
CA PRO A 521 -32.39 -6.95 -2.36
C PRO A 521 -33.51 -7.68 -3.12
N SER A 522 -33.35 -7.90 -4.43
CA SER A 522 -34.17 -8.81 -5.25
C SER A 522 -33.77 -10.28 -5.10
N VAL A 523 -32.53 -10.52 -4.69
CA VAL A 523 -31.96 -11.85 -4.45
C VAL A 523 -31.31 -11.88 -3.09
N LEU A 524 -31.70 -12.80 -2.23
CA LEU A 524 -31.06 -13.06 -0.93
C LEU A 524 -30.28 -14.37 -1.02
N ILE A 525 -28.96 -14.30 -0.81
CA ILE A 525 -28.08 -15.47 -0.80
C ILE A 525 -27.59 -15.67 0.63
N MET A 526 -27.84 -16.85 1.19
CA MET A 526 -27.45 -17.25 2.55
C MET A 526 -26.51 -18.43 2.49
N ASP A 527 -25.24 -18.21 2.83
CA ASP A 527 -24.21 -19.25 2.86
C ASP A 527 -24.01 -19.74 4.30
N GLU A 528 -24.63 -20.88 4.65
CA GLU A 528 -24.64 -21.47 5.99
C GLU A 528 -25.06 -20.48 7.11
N ALA A 529 -25.85 -19.50 6.78
CA ALA A 529 -26.20 -18.35 7.63
C ALA A 529 -27.03 -18.72 8.88
N THR A 530 -27.47 -19.97 9.01
CA THR A 530 -28.25 -20.45 10.17
C THR A 530 -27.48 -21.45 11.03
N SER A 531 -26.22 -21.77 10.68
CA SER A 531 -25.44 -22.84 11.34
C SER A 531 -25.17 -22.58 12.84
N ALA A 532 -25.04 -21.32 13.25
CA ALA A 532 -24.80 -20.93 14.66
C ALA A 532 -26.09 -20.54 15.40
N LEU A 533 -27.27 -20.70 14.80
CA LEU A 533 -28.56 -20.38 15.43
C LEU A 533 -29.13 -21.59 16.18
N ASP A 534 -29.86 -21.31 17.25
CA ASP A 534 -30.72 -22.29 17.90
C ASP A 534 -31.98 -22.56 17.05
N ASN A 535 -32.60 -23.70 17.22
CA ASN A 535 -33.73 -24.13 16.37
C ASN A 535 -34.93 -23.18 16.44
N GLU A 536 -35.20 -22.55 17.59
CA GLU A 536 -36.32 -21.61 17.74
C GLU A 536 -36.08 -20.34 16.94
N THR A 537 -34.90 -19.75 17.08
CA THR A 537 -34.50 -18.55 16.34
C THR A 537 -34.41 -18.83 14.83
N GLU A 538 -33.86 -19.97 14.42
CA GLU A 538 -33.83 -20.39 13.01
C GLU A 538 -35.23 -20.45 12.42
N HIS A 539 -36.19 -21.07 13.14
CA HIS A 539 -37.58 -21.17 12.70
C HIS A 539 -38.26 -19.80 12.54
N LYS A 540 -38.05 -18.86 13.49
CA LYS A 540 -38.59 -17.49 13.41
C LYS A 540 -38.01 -16.75 12.20
N ILE A 541 -36.73 -16.82 11.99
CA ILE A 541 -36.04 -16.18 10.85
C ILE A 541 -36.53 -16.79 9.53
N THR A 542 -36.61 -18.12 9.45
CA THR A 542 -37.10 -18.81 8.24
C THR A 542 -38.52 -18.34 7.90
N LYS A 543 -39.40 -18.28 8.88
CA LYS A 543 -40.77 -17.72 8.67
C LYS A 543 -40.80 -16.25 8.28
N ALA A 544 -39.89 -15.43 8.83
CA ALA A 544 -39.76 -14.03 8.44
C ALA A 544 -39.28 -13.90 6.98
N ILE A 545 -38.34 -14.72 6.58
CA ILE A 545 -37.83 -14.78 5.21
C ILE A 545 -38.85 -15.33 4.23
N GLU A 546 -39.64 -16.36 4.60
CA GLU A 546 -40.72 -16.90 3.78
C GLU A 546 -41.80 -15.84 3.49
N LYS A 547 -42.08 -14.93 4.41
CA LYS A 547 -43.03 -13.81 4.16
C LYS A 547 -42.49 -12.82 3.12
N ILE A 548 -41.18 -12.62 3.09
CA ILE A 548 -40.51 -11.70 2.16
C ILE A 548 -40.21 -12.42 0.82
N SER A 549 -40.05 -13.75 0.82
CA SER A 549 -39.63 -14.54 -0.35
C SER A 549 -40.62 -14.50 -1.52
N LYS A 550 -41.83 -14.04 -1.31
CA LYS A 550 -42.79 -13.82 -2.42
C LYS A 550 -42.38 -12.68 -3.36
N ASP A 551 -41.56 -11.76 -2.84
CA ASP A 551 -41.10 -10.58 -3.56
C ASP A 551 -39.60 -10.65 -3.94
N ILE A 552 -38.85 -11.64 -3.43
CA ILE A 552 -37.39 -11.82 -3.63
C ILE A 552 -37.08 -13.29 -3.94
N THR A 553 -36.00 -13.53 -4.71
CA THR A 553 -35.47 -14.87 -4.91
C THR A 553 -34.53 -15.22 -3.77
N VAL A 554 -34.69 -16.39 -3.15
CA VAL A 554 -33.86 -16.82 -2.02
C VAL A 554 -33.00 -18.03 -2.41
N ILE A 555 -31.68 -17.91 -2.22
CA ILE A 555 -30.72 -18.99 -2.44
C ILE A 555 -30.08 -19.34 -1.09
N ILE A 556 -30.12 -20.62 -0.73
CA ILE A 556 -29.62 -21.12 0.55
C ILE A 556 -28.58 -22.21 0.30
N VAL A 557 -27.39 -22.07 0.87
CA VAL A 557 -26.46 -23.18 1.05
C VAL A 557 -26.69 -23.75 2.44
N ALA A 558 -27.22 -24.94 2.51
CA ALA A 558 -27.65 -25.49 3.78
C ALA A 558 -26.91 -26.78 4.15
N HIS A 559 -26.60 -26.88 5.44
CA HIS A 559 -26.10 -28.07 6.11
C HIS A 559 -27.15 -28.68 7.05
N ARG A 560 -28.31 -28.03 7.24
CA ARG A 560 -29.40 -28.52 8.08
C ARG A 560 -30.64 -28.84 7.24
N LEU A 561 -31.31 -29.99 7.52
CA LEU A 561 -32.54 -30.39 6.81
C LEU A 561 -33.73 -29.48 7.10
N SER A 562 -33.82 -28.95 8.33
CA SER A 562 -34.88 -28.03 8.71
C SER A 562 -35.01 -26.87 7.72
N THR A 563 -33.88 -26.36 7.25
CA THR A 563 -33.81 -25.22 6.33
C THR A 563 -34.21 -25.57 4.90
N VAL A 564 -34.01 -26.85 4.45
CA VAL A 564 -34.22 -27.24 3.05
C VAL A 564 -35.53 -27.94 2.78
N ARG A 565 -36.30 -28.33 3.80
CA ARG A 565 -37.58 -29.02 3.66
C ARG A 565 -38.68 -28.21 2.97
N HIS A 566 -38.62 -26.89 3.17
CA HIS A 566 -39.69 -25.98 2.73
C HIS A 566 -39.34 -25.14 1.51
N VAL A 567 -38.16 -25.40 0.89
CA VAL A 567 -37.76 -24.66 -0.33
C VAL A 567 -38.55 -25.17 -1.55
N ASP A 568 -38.80 -24.27 -2.49
CA ASP A 568 -39.48 -24.59 -3.74
C ASP A 568 -38.67 -25.53 -4.61
N GLN A 569 -37.32 -25.40 -4.58
CA GLN A 569 -36.40 -26.19 -5.39
C GLN A 569 -35.16 -26.60 -4.57
N LEU A 570 -34.84 -27.86 -4.57
CA LEU A 570 -33.62 -28.43 -3.99
C LEU A 570 -32.70 -28.91 -5.08
N VAL A 571 -31.43 -28.50 -5.04
CA VAL A 571 -30.38 -28.85 -5.98
C VAL A 571 -29.31 -29.64 -5.24
N TYR A 572 -29.15 -30.94 -5.60
CA TYR A 572 -28.12 -31.79 -5.03
C TYR A 572 -26.88 -31.78 -5.91
N LEU A 573 -25.75 -31.27 -5.37
CA LEU A 573 -24.46 -31.23 -6.02
C LEU A 573 -23.56 -32.37 -5.52
N SER A 574 -22.96 -33.10 -6.45
CA SER A 574 -21.93 -34.09 -6.17
C SER A 574 -20.84 -34.00 -7.24
N HIS A 575 -19.57 -34.02 -6.83
CA HIS A 575 -18.38 -33.96 -7.70
C HIS A 575 -18.39 -32.87 -8.78
N GLY A 576 -18.98 -31.72 -8.45
CA GLY A 576 -19.05 -30.54 -9.34
C GLY A 576 -20.15 -30.60 -10.40
N GLU A 577 -21.11 -31.49 -10.27
CA GLU A 577 -22.26 -31.68 -11.18
C GLU A 577 -23.59 -31.63 -10.41
N ILE A 578 -24.67 -31.17 -11.06
CA ILE A 578 -26.02 -31.29 -10.52
C ILE A 578 -26.49 -32.70 -10.79
N VAL A 579 -26.65 -33.52 -9.74
CA VAL A 579 -27.07 -34.90 -9.84
C VAL A 579 -28.59 -35.02 -9.81
N SER A 580 -29.27 -34.21 -9.01
CA SER A 580 -30.74 -34.15 -8.94
C SER A 580 -31.23 -32.75 -8.58
N CYS A 581 -32.42 -32.41 -9.08
CA CYS A 581 -33.04 -31.12 -8.89
C CYS A 581 -34.57 -31.31 -8.86
N GLY A 582 -35.26 -30.75 -7.88
CA GLY A 582 -36.70 -30.83 -7.72
C GLY A 582 -37.14 -30.43 -6.32
N THR A 583 -38.32 -30.82 -5.90
CA THR A 583 -38.76 -30.64 -4.51
C THR A 583 -37.98 -31.57 -3.58
N PHE A 584 -38.00 -31.31 -2.28
CA PHE A 584 -37.33 -32.13 -1.27
C PHE A 584 -37.69 -33.64 -1.45
N THR A 585 -38.98 -33.95 -1.62
CA THR A 585 -39.48 -35.32 -1.75
C THR A 585 -39.02 -35.98 -3.06
N GLU A 586 -39.01 -35.24 -4.17
CA GLU A 586 -38.55 -35.76 -5.47
C GLU A 586 -37.05 -36.08 -5.43
N VAL A 587 -36.22 -35.16 -4.89
CA VAL A 587 -34.77 -35.40 -4.78
C VAL A 587 -34.47 -36.57 -3.84
N GLN A 588 -35.22 -36.70 -2.73
CA GLN A 588 -35.07 -37.84 -1.81
C GLN A 588 -35.41 -39.18 -2.46
N GLN A 589 -36.36 -39.20 -3.38
CA GLN A 589 -36.73 -40.43 -4.13
C GLN A 589 -35.77 -40.74 -5.27
N GLN A 590 -35.22 -39.73 -5.90
CA GLN A 590 -34.35 -39.83 -7.07
C GLN A 590 -32.87 -40.11 -6.73
N ASN A 591 -32.43 -39.68 -5.55
CA ASN A 591 -31.03 -39.71 -5.15
C ASN A 591 -30.80 -40.47 -3.85
N GLU A 592 -30.17 -41.65 -3.96
CA GLU A 592 -29.91 -42.52 -2.81
C GLU A 592 -28.90 -41.94 -1.81
N GLU A 593 -27.92 -41.15 -2.28
CA GLU A 593 -26.99 -40.42 -1.41
C GLU A 593 -27.72 -39.40 -0.54
N PHE A 594 -28.59 -38.60 -1.14
CA PHE A 594 -29.40 -37.64 -0.42
C PHE A 594 -30.37 -38.31 0.55
N ALA A 595 -31.05 -39.41 0.10
CA ALA A 595 -31.93 -40.21 0.97
C ALA A 595 -31.19 -40.79 2.18
N ASN A 596 -29.93 -41.20 2.00
CA ASN A 596 -29.07 -41.66 3.09
C ASN A 596 -28.70 -40.52 4.07
N LEU A 597 -28.37 -39.35 3.56
CA LEU A 597 -28.13 -38.15 4.39
C LEU A 597 -29.34 -37.82 5.25
N VAL A 598 -30.55 -37.85 4.67
CA VAL A 598 -31.80 -37.66 5.39
C VAL A 598 -32.01 -38.71 6.47
N ARG A 599 -31.76 -40.00 6.15
CA ARG A 599 -31.95 -41.11 7.09
C ARG A 599 -30.96 -41.10 8.26
N LEU A 600 -29.72 -40.64 8.03
CA LEU A 600 -28.71 -40.59 9.07
C LEU A 600 -28.92 -39.44 10.07
N GLY A 601 -30.00 -38.64 9.90
CA GLY A 601 -30.32 -37.54 10.81
C GLY A 601 -29.24 -36.45 10.82
N GLN A 602 -28.34 -36.47 9.84
CA GLN A 602 -27.43 -35.33 9.60
C GLN A 602 -28.23 -34.09 9.17
N LEU A 603 -29.49 -34.32 9.11
CA LEU A 603 -30.57 -33.42 8.87
C LEU A 603 -31.67 -33.80 9.91
N PRO A 604 -31.67 -33.37 11.19
CA PRO A 604 -32.72 -33.73 12.16
C PRO A 604 -34.10 -33.31 11.66
N GLU A 605 -35.12 -34.11 12.03
CA GLU A 605 -36.51 -33.94 11.63
C GLU A 605 -37.09 -32.55 11.96
#